data_c8ce7de462623333c8201a26d4b48046
#
_entry.id   c8ce7de462623333c8201a26d4b48046
#
_cell.length_a   1.000
_cell.length_b   1.000
_cell.length_c   1.000
_cell.angle_alpha   90.00
_cell.angle_beta   90.00
_cell.angle_gamma   90.00
#
_symmetry.space_group_name_H-M   'P 1'
#
loop_
_entity.id
_entity.type
_entity.pdbx_description
1 polymer ?
#
loop_
_entity_poly.entity_id
_entity_poly.type
_entity_poly.pdbx_seq_one_letter_code
_entity_poly.pdbx_strand_id
1 'polypeptide(L)'
;TGEFEAGISKDGQTREHALLAFTLGVKQLIVAVNKMDTAKWAESRYNEIVKETRNFIKKIGFNTDNVPFVPISGFNGDHMISEHAKMEDNISPNAPWYKGWTKTVMENGKKVEKHLGVSLQDAIDHVPPPSRPTDKPLRLPLQDVYKIGGIGTVPVGRIETGVIKPGMVVTFAPSNVTTEVKSVEMHHQQLAEGVPGDNVGFNVKNVSVKDIRRGNVAGDSKNDPPMGCDSFTAQVIVLNHPGQVGAGYAPVLDCHTAHIACKFAEITEKLDRRSGKSIESNPKFIKSGD
;
A
#
# COMPACT_ATOMS: atom_id res chain seq x y z
N THR A 1 5.21 22.08 19.01
CA THR A 1 4.27 22.81 18.16
C THR A 1 2.97 22.03 18.09
N GLY A 2 1.80 22.67 18.15
CA GLY A 2 0.47 22.05 18.20
C GLY A 2 0.03 21.31 16.92
N GLU A 3 0.91 21.13 15.95
CA GLU A 3 0.64 20.44 14.69
C GLU A 3 0.37 18.93 14.90
N PHE A 4 1.04 18.32 15.88
CA PHE A 4 0.83 16.90 16.19
C PHE A 4 -0.59 16.66 16.73
N GLU A 5 -1.03 17.45 17.69
CA GLU A 5 -2.36 17.36 18.29
C GLU A 5 -3.45 17.57 17.25
N ALA A 6 -3.28 18.54 16.36
CA ALA A 6 -4.21 18.77 15.26
C ALA A 6 -4.26 17.56 14.30
N GLY A 7 -3.09 17.01 13.94
CA GLY A 7 -3.01 15.88 13.01
C GLY A 7 -3.58 14.57 13.57
N ILE A 8 -3.47 14.32 14.89
CA ILE A 8 -3.94 13.09 15.52
C ILE A 8 -5.35 13.21 16.10
N SER A 9 -5.96 14.41 16.06
CA SER A 9 -7.33 14.65 16.49
C SER A 9 -8.34 13.77 15.73
N LYS A 10 -9.61 13.77 16.14
CA LYS A 10 -10.65 12.93 15.54
C LYS A 10 -10.77 13.12 14.03
N ASP A 11 -10.62 14.34 13.56
CA ASP A 11 -10.73 14.73 12.13
C ASP A 11 -9.36 15.16 11.55
N GLY A 12 -8.27 14.71 12.19
CA GLY A 12 -6.92 15.08 11.82
C GLY A 12 -6.36 14.27 10.66
N GLN A 13 -5.62 14.92 9.76
CA GLN A 13 -5.07 14.30 8.54
C GLN A 13 -4.16 13.11 8.82
N THR A 14 -3.32 13.15 9.85
CA THR A 14 -2.45 12.01 10.21
C THR A 14 -3.27 10.76 10.50
N ARG A 15 -4.42 10.95 11.15
CA ARG A 15 -5.34 9.89 11.48
C ARG A 15 -6.02 9.29 10.24
N GLU A 16 -6.51 10.15 9.37
CA GLU A 16 -7.14 9.73 8.12
C GLU A 16 -6.16 9.01 7.20
N HIS A 17 -4.95 9.56 7.02
CA HIS A 17 -3.94 8.96 6.16
C HIS A 17 -3.46 7.60 6.67
N ALA A 18 -3.24 7.44 7.98
CA ALA A 18 -2.83 6.14 8.54
C ALA A 18 -3.93 5.07 8.38
N LEU A 19 -5.20 5.45 8.56
CA LEU A 19 -6.32 4.55 8.34
C LEU A 19 -6.46 4.18 6.86
N LEU A 20 -6.33 5.16 5.97
CA LEU A 20 -6.38 4.95 4.52
C LEU A 20 -5.23 4.03 4.06
N ALA A 21 -4.00 4.28 4.53
CA ALA A 21 -2.86 3.43 4.20
C ALA A 21 -3.09 1.98 4.64
N PHE A 22 -3.63 1.76 5.84
CA PHE A 22 -3.94 0.42 6.33
C PHE A 22 -5.01 -0.27 5.48
N THR A 23 -6.10 0.43 5.15
CA THR A 23 -7.19 -0.13 4.32
C THR A 23 -6.75 -0.43 2.90
N LEU A 24 -5.81 0.34 2.34
CA LEU A 24 -5.17 0.09 1.05
C LEU A 24 -4.11 -1.03 1.10
N GLY A 25 -3.93 -1.69 2.24
CA GLY A 25 -3.07 -2.86 2.36
C GLY A 25 -1.60 -2.56 2.67
N VAL A 26 -1.24 -1.34 3.08
CA VAL A 26 0.10 -1.02 3.58
C VAL A 26 0.34 -1.80 4.88
N LYS A 27 1.35 -2.67 4.87
CA LYS A 27 1.65 -3.57 5.99
C LYS A 27 2.79 -3.07 6.87
N GLN A 28 3.64 -2.20 6.35
CA GLN A 28 4.85 -1.72 7.01
C GLN A 28 4.79 -0.22 7.18
N LEU A 29 5.19 0.24 8.35
CA LEU A 29 5.14 1.65 8.74
C LEU A 29 6.43 2.03 9.45
N ILE A 30 6.95 3.22 9.16
CA ILE A 30 8.02 3.88 9.89
C ILE A 30 7.44 5.22 10.38
N VAL A 31 7.66 5.54 11.64
CA VAL A 31 7.21 6.81 12.22
C VAL A 31 8.42 7.72 12.45
N ALA A 32 8.55 8.74 11.62
CA ALA A 32 9.54 9.79 11.78
C ALA A 32 8.92 10.98 12.55
N VAL A 33 9.41 11.19 13.78
CA VAL A 33 8.99 12.33 14.60
C VAL A 33 9.85 13.52 14.22
N ASN A 34 9.36 14.33 13.28
CA ASN A 34 10.12 15.43 12.70
C ASN A 34 10.02 16.73 13.51
N LYS A 35 10.91 17.68 13.19
CA LYS A 35 11.03 18.99 13.83
C LYS A 35 11.40 18.91 15.30
N MET A 36 12.22 17.93 15.67
CA MET A 36 12.69 17.76 17.06
C MET A 36 13.58 18.94 17.51
N ASP A 37 14.25 19.60 16.59
CA ASP A 37 14.97 20.85 16.81
C ASP A 37 14.06 21.93 17.40
N THR A 38 12.86 22.12 16.87
CA THR A 38 11.89 23.11 17.37
C THR A 38 11.34 22.73 18.75
N ALA A 39 11.30 21.44 19.05
CA ALA A 39 10.96 20.90 20.38
C ALA A 39 12.17 20.86 21.32
N LYS A 40 13.32 21.45 20.93
CA LYS A 40 14.58 21.45 21.71
C LYS A 40 15.00 20.05 22.14
N TRP A 41 14.73 19.05 21.33
CA TRP A 41 15.05 17.65 21.55
C TRP A 41 14.57 17.10 22.90
N ALA A 42 13.43 17.61 23.40
CA ALA A 42 12.86 17.18 24.68
C ALA A 42 12.42 15.71 24.60
N GLU A 43 13.07 14.86 25.39
CA GLU A 43 12.78 13.42 25.49
C GLU A 43 11.32 13.17 25.91
N SER A 44 10.81 13.93 26.88
CA SER A 44 9.42 13.83 27.35
C SER A 44 8.42 14.03 26.24
N ARG A 45 8.67 15.01 25.35
CA ARG A 45 7.80 15.29 24.21
C ARG A 45 7.84 14.19 23.17
N TYR A 46 9.03 13.66 22.89
CA TYR A 46 9.17 12.51 22.02
C TYR A 46 8.40 11.29 22.53
N ASN A 47 8.59 10.96 23.81
CA ASN A 47 7.93 9.81 24.43
C ASN A 47 6.40 9.93 24.45
N GLU A 48 5.87 11.14 24.66
CA GLU A 48 4.44 11.45 24.56
C GLU A 48 3.91 11.15 23.16
N ILE A 49 4.56 11.70 22.11
CA ILE A 49 4.18 11.52 20.71
C ILE A 49 4.24 10.03 20.33
N VAL A 50 5.31 9.33 20.70
CA VAL A 50 5.48 7.89 20.45
C VAL A 50 4.35 7.09 21.08
N LYS A 51 4.02 7.37 22.35
CA LYS A 51 2.95 6.67 23.07
C LYS A 51 1.59 6.86 22.39
N GLU A 52 1.24 8.09 22.07
CA GLU A 52 -0.05 8.40 21.42
C GLU A 52 -0.13 7.80 20.01
N THR A 53 0.92 7.98 19.20
CA THR A 53 0.96 7.42 17.85
C THR A 53 0.90 5.90 17.87
N ARG A 54 1.67 5.25 18.74
CA ARG A 54 1.67 3.78 18.90
C ARG A 54 0.28 3.26 19.27
N ASN A 55 -0.39 3.89 20.22
CA ASN A 55 -1.74 3.52 20.62
C ASN A 55 -2.75 3.68 19.47
N PHE A 56 -2.59 4.74 18.71
CA PHE A 56 -3.46 5.03 17.59
C PHE A 56 -3.27 4.03 16.43
N ILE A 57 -2.04 3.81 15.94
CA ILE A 57 -1.78 2.87 14.84
C ILE A 57 -2.10 1.41 15.22
N LYS A 58 -1.94 1.05 16.52
CA LYS A 58 -2.38 -0.24 17.04
C LYS A 58 -3.90 -0.42 16.96
N LYS A 59 -4.69 0.63 17.24
CA LYS A 59 -6.16 0.58 17.11
C LYS A 59 -6.63 0.44 15.67
N ILE A 60 -5.84 0.93 14.70
CA ILE A 60 -6.09 0.74 13.27
C ILE A 60 -5.87 -0.72 12.88
N GLY A 61 -4.86 -1.40 13.46
CA GLY A 61 -4.54 -2.79 13.18
C GLY A 61 -3.07 -3.04 12.82
N PHE A 62 -2.21 -2.01 12.85
CA PHE A 62 -0.78 -2.20 12.62
C PHE A 62 -0.12 -2.97 13.78
N ASN A 63 0.82 -3.85 13.45
CA ASN A 63 1.68 -4.49 14.45
C ASN A 63 2.76 -3.50 14.90
N THR A 64 2.54 -2.87 16.05
CA THR A 64 3.43 -1.82 16.59
C THR A 64 4.77 -2.33 17.10
N ASP A 65 4.93 -3.64 17.31
CA ASP A 65 6.20 -4.26 17.73
C ASP A 65 7.28 -4.14 16.64
N ASN A 66 6.85 -3.94 15.39
CA ASN A 66 7.72 -3.86 14.22
C ASN A 66 7.82 -2.46 13.62
N VAL A 67 7.24 -1.44 14.26
CA VAL A 67 7.25 -0.06 13.77
C VAL A 67 8.42 0.70 14.38
N PRO A 68 9.43 1.10 13.60
CA PRO A 68 10.48 2.00 14.04
C PRO A 68 9.92 3.39 14.34
N PHE A 69 10.37 3.99 15.45
CA PHE A 69 10.12 5.39 15.78
C PHE A 69 11.45 6.13 15.80
N VAL A 70 11.60 7.12 14.93
CA VAL A 70 12.86 7.86 14.76
C VAL A 70 12.62 9.33 15.02
N PRO A 71 13.25 9.95 16.04
CA PRO A 71 13.24 11.40 16.23
C PRO A 71 14.18 12.03 15.22
N ILE A 72 13.69 12.94 14.38
CA ILE A 72 14.49 13.56 13.31
C ILE A 72 14.38 15.08 13.32
N SER A 73 15.37 15.74 12.75
CA SER A 73 15.25 17.09 12.22
C SER A 73 15.58 17.06 10.72
N GLY A 74 14.54 17.08 9.88
CA GLY A 74 14.74 17.11 8.44
C GLY A 74 15.43 18.39 7.96
N PHE A 75 15.37 19.47 8.75
CA PHE A 75 16.05 20.73 8.43
C PHE A 75 17.55 20.68 8.74
N ASN A 76 17.93 20.11 9.88
CA ASN A 76 19.33 20.04 10.31
C ASN A 76 20.03 18.74 9.85
N GLY A 77 19.27 17.73 9.42
CA GLY A 77 19.81 16.43 9.02
C GLY A 77 19.96 15.42 10.17
N ASP A 78 19.65 15.79 11.42
CA ASP A 78 19.80 14.89 12.57
C ASP A 78 18.97 13.61 12.39
N HIS A 79 19.60 12.45 12.54
CA HIS A 79 19.06 11.10 12.40
C HIS A 79 18.39 10.81 11.03
N MET A 80 18.77 11.55 10.00
CA MET A 80 18.30 11.28 8.63
C MET A 80 19.11 10.15 7.98
N ILE A 81 20.43 10.20 8.12
CA ILE A 81 21.41 9.31 7.50
C ILE A 81 22.36 8.78 8.57
N SER A 82 22.84 7.56 8.40
CA SER A 82 23.93 6.98 9.20
C SER A 82 25.24 7.06 8.43
N GLU A 83 26.17 7.89 8.90
CA GLU A 83 27.47 8.11 8.25
C GLU A 83 28.58 7.25 8.85
N HIS A 84 28.37 6.73 10.05
CA HIS A 84 29.37 5.97 10.82
C HIS A 84 29.01 4.50 10.92
N ALA A 85 30.02 3.64 10.88
CA ALA A 85 29.83 2.19 10.96
C ALA A 85 29.30 1.72 12.34
N LYS A 86 29.62 2.46 13.41
CA LYS A 86 29.07 2.18 14.74
C LYS A 86 27.79 2.95 14.95
N MET A 87 26.77 2.25 15.41
CA MET A 87 25.43 2.83 15.63
C MET A 87 25.46 4.00 16.62
N GLU A 88 26.29 3.91 17.66
CA GLU A 88 26.43 4.92 18.70
C GLU A 88 26.96 6.26 18.17
N ASP A 89 27.84 6.21 17.16
CA ASP A 89 28.46 7.40 16.55
C ASP A 89 27.49 8.19 15.65
N ASN A 90 26.34 7.60 15.32
CA ASN A 90 25.27 8.23 14.53
C ASN A 90 24.19 8.92 15.40
N ILE A 91 24.32 8.83 16.73
CA ILE A 91 23.39 9.51 17.64
C ILE A 91 23.71 11.00 17.67
N SER A 92 22.71 11.82 17.39
CA SER A 92 22.86 13.29 17.44
C SER A 92 23.27 13.75 18.85
N PRO A 93 24.26 14.62 18.97
CA PRO A 93 24.62 15.26 20.25
C PRO A 93 23.45 15.99 20.91
N ASN A 94 22.47 16.39 20.12
CA ASN A 94 21.25 17.07 20.58
C ASN A 94 20.27 16.10 21.28
N ALA A 95 20.39 14.79 21.02
CA ALA A 95 19.50 13.76 21.55
C ALA A 95 20.28 12.60 22.23
N PRO A 96 21.10 12.86 23.25
CA PRO A 96 21.92 11.81 23.90
C PRO A 96 21.09 10.74 24.62
N TRP A 97 19.83 11.00 24.87
CA TRP A 97 18.83 10.08 25.44
C TRP A 97 18.34 9.04 24.43
N TYR A 98 18.43 9.32 23.13
CA TYR A 98 17.98 8.41 22.08
C TYR A 98 19.04 7.33 21.85
N LYS A 99 18.66 6.06 21.91
CA LYS A 99 19.55 4.92 21.74
C LYS A 99 19.33 4.13 20.45
N GLY A 100 18.59 4.75 19.53
CA GLY A 100 18.16 4.07 18.31
C GLY A 100 16.75 3.47 18.44
N TRP A 101 16.19 3.10 17.28
CA TRP A 101 14.89 2.45 17.21
C TRP A 101 15.02 0.94 17.39
N THR A 102 13.95 0.32 17.87
CA THR A 102 13.91 -1.11 18.19
C THR A 102 12.88 -1.85 17.36
N LYS A 103 13.13 -3.13 17.13
CA LYS A 103 12.11 -4.11 16.70
C LYS A 103 12.07 -5.28 17.66
N THR A 104 10.89 -5.87 17.81
CA THR A 104 10.74 -7.13 18.52
C THR A 104 11.06 -8.28 17.57
N VAL A 105 12.11 -9.03 17.87
CA VAL A 105 12.53 -10.23 17.13
C VAL A 105 12.31 -11.48 17.96
N MET A 106 12.16 -12.63 17.31
CA MET A 106 12.06 -13.91 18.00
C MET A 106 13.47 -14.54 18.10
N GLU A 107 13.98 -14.68 19.31
CA GLU A 107 15.22 -15.40 19.59
C GLU A 107 14.95 -16.53 20.59
N ASN A 108 15.34 -17.75 20.20
CA ASN A 108 15.15 -18.95 21.03
C ASN A 108 13.70 -19.10 21.56
N GLY A 109 12.71 -18.75 20.74
CA GLY A 109 11.29 -18.83 21.10
C GLY A 109 10.79 -17.72 22.02
N LYS A 110 11.61 -16.71 22.34
CA LYS A 110 11.25 -15.56 23.16
C LYS A 110 11.24 -14.27 22.34
N LYS A 111 10.33 -13.38 22.65
CA LYS A 111 10.32 -12.02 22.10
C LYS A 111 11.44 -11.21 22.76
N VAL A 112 12.35 -10.68 21.96
CA VAL A 112 13.46 -9.82 22.40
C VAL A 112 13.40 -8.51 21.62
N GLU A 113 13.51 -7.39 22.31
CA GLU A 113 13.67 -6.08 21.69
C GLU A 113 15.12 -5.87 21.29
N LYS A 114 15.38 -5.58 20.01
CA LYS A 114 16.73 -5.27 19.50
C LYS A 114 16.77 -3.86 18.91
N HIS A 115 17.83 -3.15 19.28
CA HIS A 115 18.21 -1.93 18.58
C HIS A 115 18.83 -2.31 17.22
N LEU A 116 18.27 -1.78 16.13
CA LEU A 116 18.68 -2.14 14.77
C LEU A 116 19.21 -0.96 13.95
N GLY A 117 19.03 0.26 14.42
CA GLY A 117 19.54 1.45 13.76
C GLY A 117 19.19 2.73 14.52
N VAL A 118 19.73 3.84 14.05
CA VAL A 118 19.53 5.18 14.63
C VAL A 118 18.79 6.09 13.69
N SER A 119 19.10 6.00 12.41
CA SER A 119 18.58 6.95 11.41
C SER A 119 17.30 6.47 10.73
N LEU A 120 16.66 7.40 10.03
CA LEU A 120 15.54 7.10 9.13
C LEU A 120 15.99 6.19 7.98
N GLN A 121 17.20 6.41 7.46
CA GLN A 121 17.80 5.55 6.43
C GLN A 121 17.93 4.11 6.94
N ASP A 122 18.48 3.89 8.14
CA ASP A 122 18.57 2.55 8.74
C ASP A 122 17.18 1.89 8.82
N ALA A 123 16.16 2.65 9.20
CA ALA A 123 14.81 2.13 9.29
C ALA A 123 14.25 1.70 7.92
N ILE A 124 14.58 2.43 6.84
CA ILE A 124 14.20 2.08 5.46
C ILE A 124 14.95 0.83 5.00
N ASP A 125 16.26 0.75 5.26
CA ASP A 125 17.10 -0.38 4.85
C ASP A 125 16.69 -1.70 5.56
N HIS A 126 16.06 -1.58 6.74
CA HIS A 126 15.54 -2.71 7.49
C HIS A 126 14.08 -3.07 7.16
N VAL A 127 13.48 -2.44 6.16
CA VAL A 127 12.16 -2.84 5.66
C VAL A 127 12.29 -4.19 4.94
N PRO A 128 11.63 -5.27 5.41
CA PRO A 128 11.71 -6.55 4.71
C PRO A 128 11.03 -6.43 3.34
N PRO A 129 11.59 -7.07 2.31
CA PRO A 129 10.98 -7.06 0.98
C PRO A 129 9.56 -7.63 1.06
N PRO A 130 8.61 -7.10 0.27
CA PRO A 130 7.26 -7.63 0.20
C PRO A 130 7.27 -9.06 -0.36
N SER A 131 6.26 -9.86 0.01
CA SER A 131 6.06 -11.15 -0.63
C SER A 131 5.77 -10.97 -2.12
N ARG A 132 6.44 -11.75 -2.97
CA ARG A 132 6.24 -11.73 -4.42
C ARG A 132 5.56 -13.03 -4.84
N PRO A 133 4.22 -13.06 -4.99
CA PRO A 133 3.48 -14.28 -5.29
C PRO A 133 3.63 -14.66 -6.77
N THR A 134 4.76 -15.26 -7.14
CA THR A 134 5.08 -15.73 -8.49
C THR A 134 4.35 -17.02 -8.86
N ASP A 135 3.90 -17.77 -7.87
CA ASP A 135 3.16 -19.04 -7.97
C ASP A 135 1.67 -18.88 -8.32
N LYS A 136 1.15 -17.66 -8.18
CA LYS A 136 -0.24 -17.34 -8.53
C LYS A 136 -0.41 -17.02 -10.01
N PRO A 137 -1.64 -17.11 -10.55
CA PRO A 137 -1.94 -16.65 -11.90
C PRO A 137 -1.53 -15.20 -12.14
N LEU A 138 -1.08 -14.88 -13.36
CA LEU A 138 -0.67 -13.53 -13.74
C LEU A 138 -1.84 -12.55 -13.60
N ARG A 139 -1.60 -11.45 -12.87
CA ARG A 139 -2.47 -10.29 -12.80
C ARG A 139 -1.64 -9.02 -12.93
N LEU A 140 -1.86 -8.30 -14.00
CA LEU A 140 -1.14 -7.07 -14.34
C LEU A 140 -2.17 -5.99 -14.73
N PRO A 141 -2.62 -5.17 -13.77
CA PRO A 141 -3.49 -4.02 -14.05
C PRO A 141 -2.76 -2.97 -14.90
N LEU A 142 -3.38 -2.53 -15.99
CA LEU A 142 -2.80 -1.55 -16.89
C LEU A 142 -2.91 -0.14 -16.32
N GLN A 143 -1.79 0.55 -16.22
CA GLN A 143 -1.71 1.96 -15.84
C GLN A 143 -1.90 2.86 -17.07
N ASP A 144 -1.36 2.45 -18.21
CA ASP A 144 -1.46 3.18 -19.46
C ASP A 144 -1.19 2.26 -20.66
N VAL A 145 -1.45 2.76 -21.88
CA VAL A 145 -1.19 2.06 -23.13
C VAL A 145 -0.62 3.03 -24.15
N TYR A 146 0.60 2.79 -24.58
CA TYR A 146 1.32 3.66 -25.51
C TYR A 146 1.41 3.04 -26.91
N LYS A 147 1.39 3.91 -27.93
CA LYS A 147 1.77 3.57 -29.28
C LYS A 147 3.16 4.13 -29.55
N ILE A 148 4.14 3.25 -29.71
CA ILE A 148 5.55 3.63 -29.97
C ILE A 148 5.89 3.34 -31.42
N GLY A 149 6.35 4.38 -32.15
CA GLY A 149 6.73 4.23 -33.54
C GLY A 149 7.81 3.17 -33.72
N GLY A 150 7.65 2.28 -34.72
CA GLY A 150 8.59 1.18 -34.99
C GLY A 150 8.44 -0.03 -34.05
N ILE A 151 7.81 0.12 -32.86
CA ILE A 151 7.65 -0.96 -31.88
C ILE A 151 6.21 -1.50 -31.89
N GLY A 152 5.22 -0.64 -31.82
CA GLY A 152 3.80 -0.99 -31.78
C GLY A 152 3.11 -0.55 -30.51
N THR A 153 2.15 -1.33 -30.04
CA THR A 153 1.38 -1.07 -28.81
C THR A 153 2.14 -1.64 -27.61
N VAL A 154 2.34 -0.80 -26.60
CA VAL A 154 3.05 -1.11 -25.34
C VAL A 154 2.15 -0.75 -24.17
N PRO A 155 1.41 -1.71 -23.61
CA PRO A 155 0.78 -1.58 -22.32
C PRO A 155 1.82 -1.46 -21.21
N VAL A 156 1.52 -0.68 -20.17
CA VAL A 156 2.38 -0.49 -19.00
C VAL A 156 1.57 -0.76 -17.73
N GLY A 157 2.16 -1.45 -16.77
CA GLY A 157 1.54 -1.68 -15.49
C GLY A 157 2.44 -2.40 -14.50
N ARG A 158 2.01 -2.43 -13.23
CA ARG A 158 2.70 -3.16 -12.18
C ARG A 158 2.14 -4.58 -12.08
N ILE A 159 3.03 -5.55 -12.05
CA ILE A 159 2.65 -6.95 -11.85
C ILE A 159 2.24 -7.13 -10.38
N GLU A 160 1.01 -7.59 -10.15
CA GLU A 160 0.51 -7.87 -8.81
C GLU A 160 0.76 -9.31 -8.40
N THR A 161 0.53 -10.27 -9.31
CA THR A 161 0.76 -11.70 -9.09
C THR A 161 1.24 -12.36 -10.37
N GLY A 162 1.86 -13.55 -10.24
CA GLY A 162 2.33 -14.35 -11.37
C GLY A 162 3.57 -13.77 -12.05
N VAL A 163 3.89 -14.29 -13.21
CA VAL A 163 5.08 -13.91 -14.00
C VAL A 163 4.68 -13.65 -15.44
N ILE A 164 5.23 -12.59 -16.04
CA ILE A 164 5.10 -12.31 -17.47
C ILE A 164 6.42 -12.55 -18.19
N LYS A 165 6.37 -13.22 -19.35
CA LYS A 165 7.54 -13.52 -20.21
C LYS A 165 7.26 -13.20 -21.65
N PRO A 166 8.30 -12.87 -22.44
CA PRO A 166 8.20 -12.86 -23.90
C PRO A 166 7.70 -14.22 -24.42
N GLY A 167 6.84 -14.21 -25.44
CA GLY A 167 6.23 -15.39 -26.01
C GLY A 167 4.96 -15.89 -25.30
N MET A 168 4.62 -15.36 -24.12
CA MET A 168 3.35 -15.68 -23.48
C MET A 168 2.17 -15.12 -24.26
N VAL A 169 1.06 -15.86 -24.24
CA VAL A 169 -0.22 -15.36 -24.74
C VAL A 169 -1.03 -14.84 -23.56
N VAL A 170 -1.36 -13.56 -23.60
CA VAL A 170 -2.10 -12.88 -22.54
C VAL A 170 -3.50 -12.48 -22.99
N THR A 171 -4.45 -12.47 -22.06
CA THR A 171 -5.81 -11.98 -22.26
C THR A 171 -6.01 -10.74 -21.42
N PHE A 172 -6.64 -9.73 -21.99
CA PHE A 172 -7.03 -8.49 -21.31
C PHE A 172 -8.52 -8.52 -20.95
N ALA A 173 -8.82 -8.37 -19.68
CA ALA A 173 -10.20 -8.22 -19.22
C ALA A 173 -10.47 -6.75 -18.82
N PRO A 174 -11.72 -6.23 -19.04
CA PRO A 174 -12.88 -6.89 -19.60
C PRO A 174 -12.98 -6.84 -21.14
N SER A 175 -11.95 -6.29 -21.83
CA SER A 175 -11.97 -6.13 -23.30
C SER A 175 -11.93 -7.46 -24.07
N ASN A 176 -11.58 -8.56 -23.44
CA ASN A 176 -11.48 -9.92 -24.01
C ASN A 176 -10.52 -10.01 -25.22
N VAL A 177 -9.53 -9.14 -25.28
CA VAL A 177 -8.49 -9.16 -26.30
C VAL A 177 -7.42 -10.14 -25.88
N THR A 178 -7.03 -11.05 -26.79
CA THR A 178 -5.95 -12.02 -26.53
C THR A 178 -4.82 -11.80 -27.54
N THR A 179 -3.59 -11.78 -27.06
CA THR A 179 -2.39 -11.51 -27.88
C THR A 179 -1.13 -12.12 -27.31
N GLU A 180 -0.10 -12.20 -28.16
CA GLU A 180 1.24 -12.63 -27.76
C GLU A 180 2.09 -11.45 -27.28
N VAL A 181 2.83 -11.63 -26.19
CA VAL A 181 3.83 -10.70 -25.65
C VAL A 181 5.13 -10.88 -26.45
N LYS A 182 5.60 -9.81 -27.09
CA LYS A 182 6.85 -9.83 -27.88
C LYS A 182 8.08 -9.57 -27.02
N SER A 183 8.01 -8.58 -26.13
CA SER A 183 9.08 -8.20 -25.20
C SER A 183 8.51 -7.71 -23.89
N VAL A 184 9.32 -7.78 -22.84
CA VAL A 184 9.04 -7.20 -21.51
C VAL A 184 10.22 -6.31 -21.15
N GLU A 185 9.97 -5.08 -20.75
CA GLU A 185 11.00 -4.08 -20.49
C GLU A 185 10.72 -3.29 -19.21
N MET A 186 11.79 -2.93 -18.52
CA MET A 186 11.75 -2.04 -17.36
C MET A 186 12.99 -1.14 -17.39
N HIS A 187 12.81 0.18 -17.19
CA HIS A 187 13.90 1.16 -17.22
C HIS A 187 14.79 1.07 -18.48
N HIS A 188 14.16 0.89 -19.66
CA HIS A 188 14.84 0.72 -20.96
C HIS A 188 15.74 -0.53 -21.06
N GLN A 189 15.55 -1.50 -20.16
CA GLN A 189 16.23 -2.79 -20.21
C GLN A 189 15.23 -3.90 -20.51
N GLN A 190 15.59 -4.75 -21.44
CA GLN A 190 14.81 -5.93 -21.77
C GLN A 190 14.96 -6.98 -20.67
N LEU A 191 13.83 -7.52 -20.22
CA LEU A 191 13.77 -8.55 -19.18
C LEU A 191 13.46 -9.91 -19.79
N ALA A 192 14.10 -10.97 -19.26
CA ALA A 192 13.74 -12.35 -19.57
C ALA A 192 12.37 -12.71 -18.96
N GLU A 193 12.04 -12.11 -17.81
CA GLU A 193 10.74 -12.23 -17.14
C GLU A 193 10.49 -11.01 -16.25
N GLY A 194 9.22 -10.65 -16.07
CA GLY A 194 8.76 -9.69 -15.06
C GLY A 194 8.08 -10.41 -13.92
N VAL A 195 8.33 -9.97 -12.66
CA VAL A 195 7.82 -10.59 -11.44
C VAL A 195 6.98 -9.60 -10.62
N PRO A 196 6.19 -10.06 -9.64
CA PRO A 196 5.36 -9.17 -8.82
C PRO A 196 6.14 -8.03 -8.18
N GLY A 197 5.61 -6.82 -8.31
CA GLY A 197 6.23 -5.57 -7.90
C GLY A 197 6.95 -4.82 -9.01
N ASP A 198 7.34 -5.49 -10.10
CA ASP A 198 7.95 -4.83 -11.25
C ASP A 198 6.90 -4.00 -12.01
N ASN A 199 7.27 -2.77 -12.35
CA ASN A 199 6.47 -1.92 -13.23
C ASN A 199 7.05 -2.02 -14.65
N VAL A 200 6.36 -2.76 -15.50
CA VAL A 200 6.87 -3.16 -16.82
C VAL A 200 6.07 -2.56 -17.95
N GLY A 201 6.76 -2.21 -19.05
CA GLY A 201 6.18 -2.06 -20.36
C GLY A 201 6.33 -3.36 -21.12
N PHE A 202 5.30 -3.82 -21.82
CA PHE A 202 5.40 -5.03 -22.63
C PHE A 202 4.78 -4.83 -24.00
N ASN A 203 5.53 -5.17 -25.03
CA ASN A 203 5.09 -5.05 -26.41
C ASN A 203 4.15 -6.21 -26.75
N VAL A 204 3.01 -5.90 -27.37
CA VAL A 204 2.00 -6.89 -27.78
C VAL A 204 1.78 -6.90 -29.28
N LYS A 205 1.38 -8.07 -29.82
CA LYS A 205 1.24 -8.32 -31.24
C LYS A 205 -0.18 -7.97 -31.71
N ASN A 206 -0.28 -7.19 -32.81
CA ASN A 206 -1.57 -6.93 -33.49
C ASN A 206 -2.70 -6.39 -32.61
N VAL A 207 -2.39 -5.57 -31.61
CA VAL A 207 -3.38 -4.89 -30.75
C VAL A 207 -3.25 -3.40 -30.96
N SER A 208 -4.37 -2.73 -31.15
CA SER A 208 -4.45 -1.27 -31.21
C SER A 208 -4.56 -0.66 -29.81
N VAL A 209 -4.05 0.55 -29.62
CA VAL A 209 -4.28 1.33 -28.40
C VAL A 209 -5.74 1.63 -28.10
N LYS A 210 -6.64 1.38 -29.07
CA LYS A 210 -8.08 1.54 -28.89
C LYS A 210 -8.75 0.29 -28.31
N ASP A 211 -8.09 -0.87 -28.41
CA ASP A 211 -8.66 -2.16 -28.03
C ASP A 211 -8.50 -2.43 -26.52
N ILE A 212 -7.50 -1.83 -25.91
CA ILE A 212 -7.18 -1.97 -24.49
C ILE A 212 -6.92 -0.59 -23.87
N ARG A 213 -7.17 -0.46 -22.57
CA ARG A 213 -7.05 0.83 -21.88
C ARG A 213 -6.63 0.67 -20.42
N ARG A 214 -6.30 1.79 -19.77
CA ARG A 214 -6.13 1.88 -18.32
C ARG A 214 -7.30 1.21 -17.60
N GLY A 215 -7.02 0.47 -16.54
CA GLY A 215 -8.01 -0.27 -15.75
C GLY A 215 -8.29 -1.69 -16.25
N ASN A 216 -7.90 -2.04 -17.50
CA ASN A 216 -7.90 -3.44 -17.92
C ASN A 216 -6.85 -4.22 -17.13
N VAL A 217 -7.04 -5.53 -17.01
CA VAL A 217 -6.10 -6.45 -16.36
C VAL A 217 -5.61 -7.46 -17.39
N ALA A 218 -4.28 -7.55 -17.55
CA ALA A 218 -3.65 -8.60 -18.33
C ALA A 218 -3.38 -9.83 -17.46
N GLY A 219 -3.59 -11.01 -18.01
CA GLY A 219 -3.27 -12.29 -17.39
C GLY A 219 -2.96 -13.37 -18.41
N ASP A 220 -2.43 -14.51 -17.94
CA ASP A 220 -2.12 -15.64 -18.82
C ASP A 220 -3.43 -16.23 -19.39
N SER A 221 -3.50 -16.35 -20.72
CA SER A 221 -4.67 -16.91 -21.41
C SER A 221 -4.91 -18.39 -21.12
N LYS A 222 -3.87 -19.11 -20.66
CA LYS A 222 -3.90 -20.55 -20.40
C LYS A 222 -3.98 -20.92 -18.93
N ASN A 223 -3.69 -19.98 -18.03
CA ASN A 223 -3.66 -20.21 -16.61
C ASN A 223 -4.52 -19.18 -15.88
N ASP A 224 -5.78 -19.53 -15.64
CA ASP A 224 -6.77 -18.71 -14.98
C ASP A 224 -6.83 -17.28 -15.55
N PRO A 225 -7.28 -17.11 -16.80
CA PRO A 225 -7.33 -15.79 -17.45
C PRO A 225 -8.25 -14.84 -16.68
N PRO A 226 -7.92 -13.53 -16.65
CA PRO A 226 -8.79 -12.54 -16.01
C PRO A 226 -10.12 -12.45 -16.77
N MET A 227 -11.19 -12.25 -16.01
CA MET A 227 -12.55 -12.08 -16.57
C MET A 227 -13.16 -10.77 -16.09
N GLY A 228 -14.01 -10.19 -16.93
CA GLY A 228 -14.91 -9.13 -16.52
C GLY A 228 -16.06 -9.67 -15.67
N CYS A 229 -16.66 -8.82 -14.84
CA CYS A 229 -17.88 -9.15 -14.11
C CYS A 229 -18.89 -8.00 -14.23
N ASP A 230 -20.16 -8.34 -14.25
CA ASP A 230 -21.27 -7.37 -14.25
C ASP A 230 -21.62 -6.95 -12.82
N SER A 231 -21.38 -7.83 -11.86
CA SER A 231 -21.60 -7.58 -10.44
C SER A 231 -20.65 -8.40 -9.57
N PHE A 232 -20.46 -7.96 -8.35
CA PHE A 232 -19.67 -8.69 -7.33
C PHE A 232 -20.19 -8.38 -5.93
N THR A 233 -19.93 -9.25 -5.00
CA THR A 233 -20.22 -9.05 -3.58
C THR A 233 -18.94 -8.61 -2.86
N ALA A 234 -19.04 -7.55 -2.06
CA ALA A 234 -17.92 -7.01 -1.32
C ALA A 234 -18.31 -6.71 0.12
N GLN A 235 -17.35 -6.89 1.03
CA GLN A 235 -17.47 -6.34 2.37
C GLN A 235 -17.07 -4.87 2.35
N VAL A 236 -17.96 -4.00 2.84
CA VAL A 236 -17.78 -2.56 2.83
C VAL A 236 -17.67 -2.03 4.27
N ILE A 237 -16.75 -1.12 4.48
CA ILE A 237 -16.62 -0.36 5.74
C ILE A 237 -16.93 1.10 5.42
N VAL A 238 -17.96 1.66 6.04
CA VAL A 238 -18.31 3.07 5.85
C VAL A 238 -17.53 3.91 6.86
N LEU A 239 -16.46 4.57 6.39
CA LEU A 239 -15.56 5.36 7.25
C LEU A 239 -16.13 6.73 7.60
N ASN A 240 -16.50 7.48 6.58
CA ASN A 240 -17.02 8.84 6.73
C ASN A 240 -17.98 9.16 5.58
N HIS A 241 -19.26 9.05 5.82
CA HIS A 241 -20.31 9.41 4.87
C HIS A 241 -21.36 10.25 5.59
N PRO A 242 -21.74 11.42 5.05
CA PRO A 242 -22.62 12.36 5.76
C PRO A 242 -24.07 11.88 5.89
N GLY A 243 -24.47 10.82 5.18
CA GLY A 243 -25.81 10.29 5.17
C GLY A 243 -25.86 8.78 5.24
N GLN A 244 -27.00 8.24 4.85
CA GLN A 244 -27.25 6.81 4.72
C GLN A 244 -26.86 6.34 3.33
N VAL A 245 -26.24 5.18 3.22
CA VAL A 245 -25.91 4.48 2.00
C VAL A 245 -26.91 3.34 1.82
N GLY A 246 -27.67 3.36 0.76
CA GLY A 246 -28.68 2.33 0.44
C GLY A 246 -28.54 1.82 -0.97
N ALA A 247 -29.43 0.93 -1.38
CA ALA A 247 -29.55 0.48 -2.77
C ALA A 247 -29.73 1.67 -3.70
N GLY A 248 -29.04 1.67 -4.83
CA GLY A 248 -29.03 2.78 -5.78
C GLY A 248 -27.93 3.82 -5.60
N TYR A 249 -27.23 3.85 -4.48
CA TYR A 249 -26.01 4.66 -4.31
C TYR A 249 -24.94 4.25 -5.32
N ALA A 250 -24.36 5.20 -6.03
CA ALA A 250 -23.44 4.93 -7.13
C ALA A 250 -22.14 5.74 -7.01
N PRO A 251 -21.26 5.36 -6.07
CA PRO A 251 -19.95 5.99 -5.93
C PRO A 251 -19.01 5.57 -7.05
N VAL A 252 -17.91 6.31 -7.20
CA VAL A 252 -16.78 5.87 -8.00
C VAL A 252 -15.94 4.92 -7.17
N LEU A 253 -15.63 3.76 -7.73
CA LEU A 253 -14.77 2.74 -7.14
C LEU A 253 -13.40 2.81 -7.78
N ASP A 254 -12.36 2.92 -6.95
CA ASP A 254 -10.98 2.74 -7.35
C ASP A 254 -10.51 1.34 -6.95
N CYS A 255 -10.08 0.56 -7.95
CA CYS A 255 -9.51 -0.77 -7.75
C CYS A 255 -8.26 -0.92 -8.61
N HIS A 256 -7.07 -0.93 -8.00
CA HIS A 256 -5.79 -0.81 -8.69
C HIS A 256 -5.78 0.41 -9.62
N THR A 257 -5.80 0.19 -10.93
CA THR A 257 -5.79 1.24 -11.95
C THR A 257 -7.18 1.57 -12.51
N ALA A 258 -8.20 0.80 -12.14
CA ALA A 258 -9.58 1.03 -12.57
C ALA A 258 -10.21 2.14 -11.72
N HIS A 259 -10.92 3.04 -12.38
CA HIS A 259 -11.67 4.15 -11.81
C HIS A 259 -13.06 4.15 -12.45
N ILE A 260 -14.05 3.55 -11.78
CA ILE A 260 -15.34 3.24 -12.40
C ILE A 260 -16.50 3.44 -11.43
N ALA A 261 -17.61 4.02 -11.90
CA ALA A 261 -18.81 4.14 -11.10
C ALA A 261 -19.45 2.76 -10.89
N CYS A 262 -19.71 2.41 -9.63
CA CYS A 262 -20.35 1.17 -9.24
C CYS A 262 -21.60 1.45 -8.42
N LYS A 263 -22.74 0.91 -8.86
CA LYS A 263 -24.01 1.07 -8.17
C LYS A 263 -24.17 -0.04 -7.12
N PHE A 264 -24.51 0.34 -5.90
CA PHE A 264 -25.00 -0.60 -4.89
C PHE A 264 -26.32 -1.18 -5.36
N ALA A 265 -26.34 -2.43 -5.77
CA ALA A 265 -27.56 -3.12 -6.18
C ALA A 265 -28.44 -3.42 -4.98
N GLU A 266 -27.84 -4.02 -3.95
CA GLU A 266 -28.47 -4.36 -2.69
C GLU A 266 -27.43 -4.41 -1.56
N ILE A 267 -27.89 -4.33 -0.33
CA ILE A 267 -27.09 -4.57 0.86
C ILE A 267 -27.58 -5.89 1.45
N THR A 268 -26.76 -6.93 1.35
CA THR A 268 -27.15 -8.30 1.73
C THR A 268 -27.20 -8.47 3.24
N GLU A 269 -26.17 -7.95 3.94
CA GLU A 269 -26.06 -8.10 5.39
C GLU A 269 -25.35 -6.90 6.01
N LYS A 270 -25.69 -6.63 7.27
CA LYS A 270 -24.92 -5.78 8.17
C LYS A 270 -24.15 -6.64 9.14
N LEU A 271 -22.83 -6.48 9.20
CA LEU A 271 -21.94 -7.27 10.04
C LEU A 271 -21.49 -6.51 11.29
N ASP A 272 -21.36 -7.22 12.41
CA ASP A 272 -20.69 -6.68 13.58
C ASP A 272 -19.20 -6.50 13.30
N ARG A 273 -18.71 -5.30 13.49
CA ARG A 273 -17.34 -4.92 13.14
C ARG A 273 -16.26 -5.68 13.92
N ARG A 274 -16.58 -6.19 15.10
CA ARG A 274 -15.63 -6.90 15.98
C ARG A 274 -15.65 -8.40 15.76
N SER A 275 -16.86 -8.97 15.64
CA SER A 275 -17.06 -10.41 15.56
C SER A 275 -17.21 -10.92 14.13
N GLY A 276 -17.48 -10.03 13.16
CA GLY A 276 -17.80 -10.41 11.77
C GLY A 276 -19.13 -11.15 11.62
N LYS A 277 -19.95 -11.24 12.68
CA LYS A 277 -21.24 -11.92 12.64
C LYS A 277 -22.31 -11.02 12.06
N SER A 278 -23.26 -11.61 11.34
CA SER A 278 -24.44 -10.89 10.83
C SER A 278 -25.29 -10.37 11.97
N ILE A 279 -25.60 -9.06 11.94
CA ILE A 279 -26.48 -8.38 12.86
C ILE A 279 -27.88 -8.26 12.25
N GLU A 280 -27.94 -7.97 10.95
CA GLU A 280 -29.17 -7.71 10.22
C GLU A 280 -29.04 -8.21 8.79
N SER A 281 -30.06 -8.93 8.29
CA SER A 281 -30.13 -9.37 6.90
C SER A 281 -30.95 -8.38 6.09
N ASN A 282 -30.50 -8.06 4.88
CA ASN A 282 -31.12 -7.12 3.94
C ASN A 282 -31.50 -5.76 4.57
N PRO A 283 -30.54 -5.07 5.21
CA PRO A 283 -30.83 -3.75 5.77
C PRO A 283 -31.16 -2.76 4.67
N LYS A 284 -32.05 -1.82 4.93
CA LYS A 284 -32.42 -0.78 3.96
C LYS A 284 -31.28 0.20 3.67
N PHE A 285 -30.43 0.43 4.67
CA PHE A 285 -29.28 1.33 4.56
C PHE A 285 -28.20 0.96 5.58
N ILE A 286 -27.00 1.43 5.32
CA ILE A 286 -25.86 1.47 6.24
C ILE A 286 -25.38 2.91 6.41
N LYS A 287 -24.60 3.19 7.44
CA LYS A 287 -24.10 4.53 7.78
C LYS A 287 -22.66 4.47 8.28
N SER A 288 -22.06 5.65 8.47
CA SER A 288 -20.71 5.76 9.04
C SER A 288 -20.56 4.94 10.33
N GLY A 289 -19.54 4.09 10.36
CA GLY A 289 -19.24 3.19 11.46
C GLY A 289 -19.76 1.75 11.27
N ASP A 290 -20.55 1.52 10.26
CA ASP A 290 -21.00 0.18 9.86
C ASP A 290 -19.97 -0.53 8.99
#